data_fbe22247b1c6c7411eac05b994557b3c
#
_entry.id   fbe22247b1c6c7411eac05b994557b3c
#
_cell.length_a   1.000
_cell.length_b   1.000
_cell.length_c   1.000
_cell.angle_alpha   90.00
_cell.angle_beta   90.00
_cell.angle_gamma   90.00
#
_symmetry.space_group_name_H-M   'P 1'
#
loop_
_entity.id
_entity.type
_entity.pdbx_description
1 polymer ?
#
loop_
_entity_poly.entity_id
_entity_poly.type
_entity_poly.pdbx_seq_one_letter_code
_entity_poly.pdbx_strand_id
1 'polypeptide(L)'
;APIILLLEKSEFWNDLRYGLELLSHRVIKVNGCYAVTGDFFGNAYGGGKLNGTIVLSETCEFYGRSGHVDTALSDGLLSGGAKAVAGFVNNVYSVYSRSMLWATVNRMIEGETLQQAIDYGLEVYGENDIVWYLNQNTGRHPHPAASYPIIQGDAAARLTAPGTLTNGAAEQQTPAAA
;
A
#
# COMPACT_ATOMS: atom_id res chain seq x y z
N ALA A 1 -7.48 -12.50 6.12
CA ALA A 1 -6.86 -11.16 6.02
C ALA A 1 -5.81 -11.18 4.92
N PRO A 2 -5.65 -10.09 4.16
CA PRO A 2 -4.57 -9.94 3.19
C PRO A 2 -3.21 -9.98 3.89
N ILE A 3 -2.22 -10.52 3.19
CA ILE A 3 -0.84 -10.63 3.66
C ILE A 3 0.12 -10.27 2.53
N ILE A 4 1.31 -9.82 2.87
CA ILE A 4 2.40 -9.66 1.90
C ILE A 4 3.33 -10.84 2.02
N LEU A 5 3.35 -11.70 0.99
CA LEU A 5 4.25 -12.83 0.92
C LEU A 5 5.67 -12.36 0.60
N LEU A 6 6.61 -12.75 1.43
CA LEU A 6 8.03 -12.52 1.20
C LEU A 6 8.61 -13.70 0.42
N LEU A 7 9.66 -13.45 -0.37
CA LEU A 7 10.38 -14.51 -1.07
C LEU A 7 11.36 -15.26 -0.17
N GLU A 8 11.50 -14.84 1.08
CA GLU A 8 12.40 -15.47 2.05
C GLU A 8 11.80 -16.77 2.55
N LYS A 9 12.56 -17.85 2.39
CA LYS A 9 12.16 -19.19 2.82
C LYS A 9 12.19 -19.32 4.34
N SER A 10 11.23 -20.07 4.86
CA SER A 10 11.19 -20.44 6.26
C SER A 10 12.26 -21.49 6.55
N GLU A 11 13.27 -21.11 7.33
CA GLU A 11 14.38 -21.94 7.76
C GLU A 11 14.62 -21.77 9.27
N PHE A 12 15.23 -22.77 9.92
CA PHE A 12 15.41 -22.78 11.38
C PHE A 12 16.08 -21.51 11.93
N TRP A 13 17.14 -21.03 11.28
CA TRP A 13 17.85 -19.82 11.74
C TRP A 13 17.04 -18.54 11.57
N ASN A 14 16.24 -18.47 10.53
CA ASN A 14 15.31 -17.37 10.29
C ASN A 14 14.14 -17.43 11.26
N ASP A 15 13.65 -18.63 11.60
CA ASP A 15 12.64 -18.81 12.64
C ASP A 15 13.10 -18.27 13.99
N LEU A 16 14.34 -18.51 14.35
CA LEU A 16 14.92 -17.98 15.58
C LEU A 16 15.06 -16.45 15.52
N ARG A 17 15.47 -15.92 14.38
CA ARG A 17 15.61 -14.47 14.14
C ARG A 17 14.27 -13.75 14.22
N TYR A 18 13.22 -14.35 13.68
CA TYR A 18 11.87 -13.78 13.65
C TYR A 18 10.95 -14.30 14.76
N GLY A 19 11.52 -14.92 15.79
CA GLY A 19 10.76 -15.63 16.82
C GLY A 19 9.66 -14.80 17.48
N LEU A 20 9.95 -13.54 17.84
CA LEU A 20 8.96 -12.65 18.43
C LEU A 20 7.86 -12.25 17.45
N GLU A 21 8.21 -12.03 16.19
CA GLU A 21 7.26 -11.67 15.14
C GLU A 21 6.34 -12.86 14.78
N LEU A 22 6.89 -14.09 14.80
CA LEU A 22 6.13 -15.31 14.60
C LEU A 22 5.18 -15.59 15.78
N LEU A 23 5.64 -15.41 17.02
CA LEU A 23 4.82 -15.59 18.21
C LEU A 23 3.67 -14.56 18.31
N SER A 24 3.90 -13.35 17.84
CA SER A 24 2.89 -12.29 17.81
C SER A 24 1.99 -12.30 16.57
N HIS A 25 2.17 -13.28 15.68
CA HIS A 25 1.44 -13.39 14.40
C HIS A 25 1.61 -12.17 13.46
N ARG A 26 2.59 -11.31 13.68
CA ARG A 26 2.96 -10.22 12.77
C ARG A 26 3.67 -10.73 11.52
N VAL A 27 4.43 -11.80 11.69
CA VAL A 27 4.95 -12.63 10.61
C VAL A 27 4.34 -14.01 10.73
N ILE A 28 3.92 -14.59 9.61
CA ILE A 28 3.38 -15.94 9.52
C ILE A 28 4.11 -16.74 8.46
N LYS A 29 3.92 -18.05 8.44
CA LYS A 29 4.48 -18.94 7.40
C LYS A 29 3.39 -19.37 6.45
N VAL A 30 3.61 -19.16 5.16
CA VAL A 30 2.69 -19.55 4.09
C VAL A 30 3.48 -20.25 2.98
N ASN A 31 3.13 -21.48 2.67
CA ASN A 31 3.78 -22.29 1.62
C ASN A 31 5.32 -22.34 1.73
N GLY A 32 5.85 -22.41 2.95
CA GLY A 32 7.29 -22.49 3.19
C GLY A 32 8.05 -21.17 3.06
N CYS A 33 7.34 -20.05 2.94
CA CYS A 33 7.91 -18.71 2.97
C CYS A 33 7.32 -17.89 4.13
N TYR A 34 7.97 -16.81 4.50
CA TYR A 34 7.40 -15.84 5.44
C TYR A 34 6.43 -14.90 4.74
N ALA A 35 5.43 -14.46 5.48
CA ALA A 35 4.51 -13.42 5.08
C ALA A 35 4.29 -12.45 6.24
N VAL A 36 4.14 -11.16 5.94
CA VAL A 36 3.82 -10.13 6.92
C VAL A 36 2.33 -9.81 6.89
N THR A 37 1.77 -9.60 8.07
CA THR A 37 0.38 -9.16 8.26
C THR A 37 0.30 -7.64 8.44
N GLY A 38 -0.91 -7.08 8.48
CA GLY A 38 -1.11 -5.66 8.78
C GLY A 38 -0.50 -5.25 10.12
N ASP A 39 -0.60 -6.11 11.13
CA ASP A 39 -0.05 -5.86 12.48
C ASP A 39 1.47 -5.67 12.50
N PHE A 40 2.18 -6.23 11.52
CA PHE A 40 3.61 -5.99 11.37
C PHE A 40 3.89 -4.51 11.15
N PHE A 41 3.16 -3.88 10.25
CA PHE A 41 3.38 -2.47 9.89
C PHE A 41 3.04 -1.52 11.03
N GLY A 42 1.92 -1.74 11.72
CA GLY A 42 1.53 -0.95 12.88
C GLY A 42 2.55 -1.02 14.02
N ASN A 43 3.15 -2.18 14.25
CA ASN A 43 4.11 -2.38 15.33
C ASN A 43 5.55 -2.04 14.94
N ALA A 44 6.00 -2.45 13.74
CA ALA A 44 7.37 -2.20 13.27
C ALA A 44 7.61 -0.71 12.98
N TYR A 45 6.58 -0.02 12.51
CA TYR A 45 6.63 1.39 12.14
C TYR A 45 5.84 2.29 13.10
N GLY A 46 5.48 1.78 14.26
CA GLY A 46 4.85 2.56 15.33
C GLY A 46 5.63 3.82 15.65
N GLY A 47 4.95 4.87 16.17
CA GLY A 47 5.56 6.16 16.44
C GLY A 47 5.74 7.05 15.21
N GLY A 48 4.97 6.78 14.14
CA GLY A 48 4.89 7.65 12.97
C GLY A 48 6.06 7.53 11.99
N LYS A 49 6.76 6.41 11.96
CA LYS A 49 7.86 6.20 10.99
C LYS A 49 7.42 6.25 9.52
N LEU A 50 6.14 5.96 9.24
CA LEU A 50 5.55 6.14 7.92
C LEU A 50 4.87 7.52 7.76
N ASN A 51 5.12 8.44 8.67
CA ASN A 51 4.45 9.73 8.69
C ASN A 51 4.65 10.50 7.38
N GLY A 52 3.54 10.90 6.76
CA GLY A 52 3.54 11.58 5.48
C GLY A 52 3.63 10.66 4.25
N THR A 53 3.84 9.37 4.42
CA THR A 53 3.96 8.42 3.32
C THR A 53 2.59 8.15 2.68
N ILE A 54 2.55 8.10 1.34
CA ILE A 54 1.43 7.60 0.56
C ILE A 54 1.86 6.25 -0.01
N VAL A 55 1.08 5.21 0.28
CA VAL A 55 1.37 3.85 -0.18
C VAL A 55 0.47 3.52 -1.37
N LEU A 56 1.06 3.17 -2.49
CA LEU A 56 0.37 2.72 -3.69
C LEU A 56 0.74 1.26 -3.97
N SER A 57 -0.24 0.39 -4.01
CA SER A 57 -0.04 -1.04 -4.26
C SER A 57 -0.61 -1.45 -5.61
N GLU A 58 0.21 -2.07 -6.45
CA GLU A 58 -0.24 -2.69 -7.72
C GLU A 58 -0.50 -4.19 -7.60
N THR A 59 -0.49 -4.74 -6.38
CA THR A 59 -0.63 -6.17 -6.15
C THR A 59 -2.09 -6.63 -6.18
N CYS A 60 -2.30 -7.87 -6.62
CA CYS A 60 -3.58 -8.56 -6.52
C CYS A 60 -4.05 -8.65 -5.06
N GLU A 61 -5.36 -8.56 -4.85
CA GLU A 61 -6.03 -8.84 -3.58
C GLU A 61 -5.52 -8.02 -2.39
N PHE A 62 -4.89 -6.86 -2.63
CA PHE A 62 -4.39 -6.00 -1.54
C PHE A 62 -5.50 -5.64 -0.55
N TYR A 63 -6.70 -5.40 -1.06
CA TYR A 63 -7.90 -5.14 -0.30
C TYR A 63 -8.90 -6.32 -0.29
N GLY A 64 -8.40 -7.55 -0.42
CA GLY A 64 -9.24 -8.73 -0.39
C GLY A 64 -9.77 -9.15 -1.76
N ARG A 65 -10.70 -10.12 -1.77
CA ARG A 65 -11.18 -10.77 -2.99
C ARG A 65 -12.65 -11.15 -2.94
N SER A 66 -13.19 -11.51 -4.10
CA SER A 66 -14.57 -12.01 -4.24
C SER A 66 -15.63 -11.05 -3.71
N GLY A 67 -15.40 -9.74 -3.92
CA GLY A 67 -16.31 -8.69 -3.45
C GLY A 67 -16.25 -8.42 -1.95
N HIS A 68 -15.37 -9.11 -1.22
CA HIS A 68 -15.14 -8.85 0.20
C HIS A 68 -13.91 -7.96 0.38
N VAL A 69 -14.15 -6.73 0.82
CA VAL A 69 -13.08 -5.78 1.15
C VAL A 69 -12.52 -6.09 2.53
N ASP A 70 -11.20 -6.27 2.61
CA ASP A 70 -10.47 -6.51 3.85
C ASP A 70 -9.35 -5.45 3.98
N THR A 71 -9.42 -4.65 5.02
CA THR A 71 -8.57 -3.48 5.23
C THR A 71 -7.37 -3.75 6.15
N ALA A 72 -7.16 -4.96 6.61
CA ALA A 72 -6.17 -5.27 7.64
C ALA A 72 -4.74 -4.79 7.29
N LEU A 73 -4.31 -4.90 6.02
CA LEU A 73 -3.00 -4.40 5.60
C LEU A 73 -2.93 -2.87 5.63
N SER A 74 -3.92 -2.21 5.08
CA SER A 74 -3.97 -0.74 5.05
C SER A 74 -4.15 -0.15 6.43
N ASP A 75 -4.96 -0.77 7.30
CA ASP A 75 -5.11 -0.36 8.70
C ASP A 75 -3.76 -0.41 9.44
N GLY A 76 -2.97 -1.46 9.20
CA GLY A 76 -1.62 -1.58 9.73
C GLY A 76 -0.68 -0.46 9.23
N LEU A 77 -0.72 -0.16 7.93
CA LEU A 77 0.09 0.92 7.34
C LEU A 77 -0.32 2.30 7.86
N LEU A 78 -1.63 2.56 7.97
CA LEU A 78 -2.16 3.81 8.54
C LEU A 78 -1.79 3.94 10.02
N SER A 79 -1.87 2.85 10.80
CA SER A 79 -1.41 2.81 12.20
C SER A 79 0.09 3.09 12.32
N GLY A 80 0.89 2.72 11.33
CA GLY A 80 2.31 3.03 11.21
C GLY A 80 2.60 4.49 10.85
N GLY A 81 1.57 5.29 10.52
CA GLY A 81 1.67 6.71 10.22
C GLY A 81 1.52 7.06 8.73
N ALA A 82 1.22 6.13 7.85
CA ALA A 82 0.93 6.44 6.46
C ALA A 82 -0.28 7.40 6.37
N LYS A 83 -0.22 8.37 5.46
CA LYS A 83 -1.32 9.32 5.23
C LYS A 83 -2.47 8.67 4.47
N ALA A 84 -2.12 7.92 3.44
CA ALA A 84 -3.09 7.25 2.57
C ALA A 84 -2.50 5.96 2.02
N VAL A 85 -3.38 5.03 1.73
CA VAL A 85 -3.06 3.73 1.13
C VAL A 85 -4.04 3.49 0.00
N ALA A 86 -3.55 3.22 -1.20
CA ALA A 86 -4.36 2.85 -2.34
C ALA A 86 -3.91 1.49 -2.90
N GLY A 87 -4.85 0.68 -3.34
CA GLY A 87 -4.59 -0.65 -3.88
C GLY A 87 -5.85 -1.27 -4.45
N PHE A 88 -5.78 -2.52 -4.85
CA PHE A 88 -6.83 -3.19 -5.61
C PHE A 88 -7.57 -4.25 -4.79
N VAL A 89 -8.86 -4.32 -5.00
CA VAL A 89 -9.72 -5.46 -4.62
C VAL A 89 -9.69 -6.47 -5.77
N ASN A 90 -9.70 -7.74 -5.46
CA ASN A 90 -9.61 -8.86 -6.42
C ASN A 90 -8.22 -8.98 -7.10
N ASN A 91 -8.10 -9.97 -7.96
CA ASN A 91 -6.94 -10.14 -8.80
C ASN A 91 -6.96 -9.09 -9.92
N VAL A 92 -5.89 -8.36 -10.06
CA VAL A 92 -5.75 -7.30 -11.06
C VAL A 92 -4.82 -7.71 -12.19
N TYR A 93 -5.16 -7.39 -13.43
CA TYR A 93 -4.25 -7.55 -14.57
C TYR A 93 -3.11 -6.53 -14.47
N SER A 94 -1.88 -7.01 -14.59
CA SER A 94 -0.68 -6.20 -14.41
C SER A 94 -0.60 -4.98 -15.36
N VAL A 95 -1.18 -5.09 -16.54
CA VAL A 95 -1.24 -3.96 -17.49
C VAL A 95 -2.14 -2.86 -16.93
N TYR A 96 -3.31 -3.22 -16.42
CA TYR A 96 -4.23 -2.26 -15.82
C TYR A 96 -3.64 -1.63 -14.55
N SER A 97 -3.16 -2.45 -13.60
CA SER A 97 -2.60 -1.93 -12.34
C SER A 97 -1.41 -1.00 -12.56
N ARG A 98 -0.53 -1.36 -13.50
CA ARG A 98 0.63 -0.54 -13.86
C ARG A 98 0.21 0.76 -14.53
N SER A 99 -0.76 0.73 -15.44
CA SER A 99 -1.30 1.92 -16.08
C SER A 99 -1.93 2.87 -15.07
N MET A 100 -2.73 2.34 -14.15
CA MET A 100 -3.30 3.10 -13.04
C MET A 100 -2.23 3.70 -12.14
N LEU A 101 -1.21 2.93 -11.76
CA LEU A 101 -0.09 3.43 -10.94
C LEU A 101 0.65 4.58 -11.62
N TRP A 102 0.99 4.41 -12.92
CA TRP A 102 1.67 5.46 -13.70
C TRP A 102 0.83 6.73 -13.81
N ALA A 103 -0.46 6.62 -14.14
CA ALA A 103 -1.35 7.77 -14.20
C ALA A 103 -1.41 8.48 -12.84
N THR A 104 -1.66 7.71 -11.77
CA THR A 104 -1.75 8.25 -10.40
C THR A 104 -0.48 9.00 -10.01
N VAL A 105 0.69 8.40 -10.19
CA VAL A 105 1.97 9.03 -9.81
C VAL A 105 2.22 10.31 -10.62
N ASN A 106 2.00 10.28 -11.93
CA ASN A 106 2.22 11.46 -12.78
C ASN A 106 1.30 12.62 -12.40
N ARG A 107 0.01 12.38 -12.19
CA ARG A 107 -0.93 13.41 -11.77
C ARG A 107 -0.60 13.98 -10.40
N MET A 108 -0.15 13.13 -9.48
CA MET A 108 0.29 13.60 -8.17
C MET A 108 1.58 14.43 -8.25
N ILE A 109 2.52 14.13 -9.16
CA ILE A 109 3.70 14.95 -9.44
C ILE A 109 3.28 16.33 -9.98
N GLU A 110 2.21 16.40 -10.76
CA GLU A 110 1.60 17.65 -11.25
C GLU A 110 0.85 18.43 -10.15
N GLY A 111 0.77 17.88 -8.93
CA GLY A 111 0.20 18.56 -7.76
C GLY A 111 -1.25 18.18 -7.47
N GLU A 112 -1.82 17.19 -8.14
CA GLU A 112 -3.16 16.69 -7.81
C GLU A 112 -3.19 15.91 -6.51
N THR A 113 -4.39 15.79 -5.92
CA THR A 113 -4.62 14.90 -4.78
C THR A 113 -4.61 13.46 -5.23
N LEU A 114 -4.39 12.53 -4.29
CA LEU A 114 -4.49 11.10 -4.55
C LEU A 114 -5.83 10.71 -5.19
N GLN A 115 -6.95 11.26 -4.68
CA GLN A 115 -8.27 11.00 -5.25
C GLN A 115 -8.37 11.48 -6.70
N GLN A 116 -7.99 12.74 -6.97
CA GLN A 116 -8.03 13.30 -8.33
C GLN A 116 -7.18 12.49 -9.30
N ALA A 117 -6.00 12.07 -8.86
CA ALA A 117 -5.09 11.26 -9.66
C ALA A 117 -5.66 9.86 -9.99
N ILE A 118 -6.32 9.23 -9.02
CA ILE A 118 -6.99 7.94 -9.25
C ILE A 118 -8.22 8.12 -10.14
N ASP A 119 -9.04 9.15 -9.91
CA ASP A 119 -10.22 9.44 -10.74
C ASP A 119 -9.83 9.64 -12.20
N TYR A 120 -8.73 10.36 -12.47
CA TYR A 120 -8.18 10.48 -13.82
C TYR A 120 -7.82 9.10 -14.42
N GLY A 121 -7.17 8.24 -13.63
CA GLY A 121 -6.85 6.89 -14.07
C GLY A 121 -8.10 6.07 -14.40
N LEU A 122 -9.16 6.19 -13.59
CA LEU A 122 -10.45 5.54 -13.83
C LEU A 122 -11.13 6.06 -15.10
N GLU A 123 -11.06 7.36 -15.36
CA GLU A 123 -11.59 7.96 -16.60
C GLU A 123 -10.89 7.42 -17.84
N VAL A 124 -9.55 7.29 -17.78
CA VAL A 124 -8.74 6.88 -18.92
C VAL A 124 -8.77 5.38 -19.17
N TYR A 125 -8.69 4.57 -18.11
CA TYR A 125 -8.52 3.12 -18.21
C TYR A 125 -9.76 2.31 -17.82
N GLY A 126 -10.81 2.97 -17.35
CA GLY A 126 -12.07 2.35 -16.90
C GLY A 126 -12.13 2.17 -15.38
N GLU A 127 -13.37 2.11 -14.85
CA GLU A 127 -13.65 1.97 -13.41
C GLU A 127 -13.11 0.66 -12.79
N ASN A 128 -12.78 -0.30 -13.64
CA ASN A 128 -12.25 -1.60 -13.27
C ASN A 128 -11.49 -2.21 -14.45
N ASP A 129 -10.84 -3.34 -14.22
CA ASP A 129 -10.06 -4.03 -15.25
C ASP A 129 -10.90 -4.96 -16.17
N ILE A 130 -12.21 -4.75 -16.26
CA ILE A 130 -13.10 -5.66 -17.00
C ILE A 130 -12.77 -5.76 -18.49
N VAL A 131 -12.30 -4.69 -19.09
CA VAL A 131 -11.86 -4.70 -20.51
C VAL A 131 -10.68 -5.65 -20.68
N TRP A 132 -9.73 -5.61 -19.77
CA TRP A 132 -8.59 -6.51 -19.73
C TRP A 132 -9.03 -7.93 -19.36
N TYR A 133 -9.93 -8.05 -18.40
CA TYR A 133 -10.56 -9.29 -17.99
C TYR A 133 -11.22 -10.00 -19.19
N LEU A 134 -12.06 -9.31 -19.95
CA LEU A 134 -12.75 -9.89 -21.11
C LEU A 134 -11.80 -10.25 -22.24
N ASN A 135 -10.75 -9.47 -22.48
CA ASN A 135 -9.81 -9.67 -23.59
C ASN A 135 -8.72 -10.69 -23.27
N GLN A 136 -8.32 -10.84 -22.02
CA GLN A 136 -7.19 -11.68 -21.59
C GLN A 136 -7.61 -12.92 -20.81
N ASN A 137 -8.88 -13.03 -20.43
CA ASN A 137 -9.38 -14.12 -19.59
C ASN A 137 -9.54 -15.46 -20.36
N THR A 138 -8.85 -15.61 -21.44
CA THR A 138 -8.74 -16.88 -22.20
C THR A 138 -7.60 -17.75 -21.67
N GLY A 139 -6.88 -17.28 -20.66
CA GLY A 139 -5.65 -17.87 -20.18
C GLY A 139 -5.83 -18.92 -19.08
N ARG A 140 -4.68 -19.41 -18.61
CA ARG A 140 -4.58 -20.48 -17.60
C ARG A 140 -5.05 -20.07 -16.20
N HIS A 141 -5.23 -18.78 -15.95
CA HIS A 141 -5.60 -18.21 -14.64
C HIS A 141 -6.70 -17.15 -14.80
N PRO A 142 -7.95 -17.58 -15.06
CA PRO A 142 -9.05 -16.64 -15.18
C PRO A 142 -9.29 -15.93 -13.84
N HIS A 143 -9.43 -14.61 -13.87
CA HIS A 143 -9.81 -13.84 -12.71
C HIS A 143 -11.34 -14.00 -12.49
N PRO A 144 -11.77 -14.32 -11.28
CA PRO A 144 -13.20 -14.60 -11.01
C PRO A 144 -14.07 -13.34 -11.02
N ALA A 145 -13.47 -12.17 -10.82
CA ALA A 145 -14.15 -10.88 -10.82
C ALA A 145 -13.20 -9.79 -11.27
N ALA A 146 -13.74 -8.73 -11.88
CA ALA A 146 -12.97 -7.56 -12.25
C ALA A 146 -12.42 -6.87 -11.00
N SER A 147 -11.23 -6.31 -11.13
CA SER A 147 -10.53 -5.59 -10.08
C SER A 147 -10.78 -4.09 -10.19
N TYR A 148 -10.87 -3.43 -9.06
CA TYR A 148 -11.05 -1.99 -8.96
C TYR A 148 -10.21 -1.42 -7.81
N PRO A 149 -9.73 -0.17 -7.92
CA PRO A 149 -8.94 0.45 -6.87
C PRO A 149 -9.83 1.04 -5.77
N ILE A 150 -9.31 1.05 -4.55
CA ILE A 150 -9.86 1.81 -3.44
C ILE A 150 -8.77 2.56 -2.68
N ILE A 151 -9.15 3.61 -1.97
CA ILE A 151 -8.29 4.43 -1.12
C ILE A 151 -8.77 4.31 0.33
N GLN A 152 -7.82 4.24 1.25
CA GLN A 152 -8.03 4.46 2.67
C GLN A 152 -7.13 5.56 3.19
N GLY A 153 -7.56 6.24 4.28
CA GLY A 153 -6.86 7.38 4.86
C GLY A 153 -7.19 8.70 4.14
N ASP A 154 -6.21 9.58 4.01
CA ASP A 154 -6.39 10.93 3.45
C ASP A 154 -6.41 10.91 1.92
N ALA A 155 -7.58 10.83 1.33
CA ALA A 155 -7.77 10.90 -0.13
C ALA A 155 -7.35 12.27 -0.73
N ALA A 156 -7.27 13.32 0.08
CA ALA A 156 -6.79 14.65 -0.33
C ALA A 156 -5.25 14.78 -0.23
N ALA A 157 -4.55 13.71 0.17
CA ALA A 157 -3.09 13.70 0.25
C ALA A 157 -2.45 14.10 -1.09
N ARG A 158 -1.38 14.88 -1.00
CA ARG A 158 -0.55 15.33 -2.16
C ARG A 158 0.89 14.94 -1.91
N LEU A 159 1.66 14.80 -3.00
CA LEU A 159 3.11 14.79 -2.91
C LEU A 159 3.59 16.19 -2.52
N THR A 160 4.42 16.26 -1.47
CA THR A 160 5.11 17.51 -1.13
C THR A 160 6.35 17.60 -2.00
N ALA A 161 6.55 18.79 -2.63
CA ALA A 161 7.76 19.02 -3.40
C ALA A 161 9.00 18.87 -2.49
N PRO A 162 10.11 18.31 -3.00
CA PRO A 162 11.37 18.29 -2.28
C PRO A 162 11.76 19.75 -1.93
N GLY A 163 11.85 20.07 -0.65
CA GLY A 163 12.17 21.41 -0.16
C GLY A 163 11.06 22.13 0.60
N THR A 164 9.82 21.61 0.61
CA THR A 164 8.73 22.12 1.47
C THR A 164 8.70 21.46 2.85
N LEU A 165 9.72 20.72 3.22
CA LEU A 165 9.95 20.43 4.63
C LEU A 165 10.27 21.76 5.28
N THR A 166 9.26 22.41 5.83
CA THR A 166 9.45 23.51 6.76
C THR A 166 10.43 22.98 7.82
N ASN A 167 11.64 23.55 7.83
CA ASN A 167 12.54 23.36 8.94
C ASN A 167 11.71 23.67 10.19
N GLY A 168 11.30 22.63 10.89
CA GLY A 168 10.67 22.78 12.19
C GLY A 168 11.57 23.68 13.00
N ALA A 169 10.99 24.75 13.49
CA ALA A 169 11.58 25.81 14.25
C ALA A 169 12.95 25.44 14.86
N ALA A 170 14.00 26.02 14.30
CA ALA A 170 15.21 26.20 15.09
C ALA A 170 14.80 27.06 16.30
N GLU A 171 14.58 26.41 17.43
CA GLU A 171 14.50 27.09 18.71
C GLU A 171 15.75 27.94 18.84
N GLN A 172 15.57 29.25 18.73
CA GLN A 172 16.57 30.23 19.08
C GLN A 172 16.86 30.05 20.57
N GLN A 173 17.91 29.32 20.86
CA GLN A 173 18.53 29.41 22.18
C GLN A 173 19.16 30.82 22.29
N THR A 174 18.47 31.69 22.97
CA THR A 174 18.99 32.96 23.42
C THR A 174 20.15 32.68 24.40
N PRO A 175 21.39 33.13 24.16
CA PRO A 175 22.45 32.96 25.12
C PRO A 175 22.12 33.81 26.38
N ALA A 176 22.14 33.17 27.54
CA ALA A 176 22.06 33.87 28.82
C ALA A 176 23.22 34.82 28.93
N ALA A 177 22.91 36.07 29.15
CA ALA A 177 23.92 37.11 29.49
C ALA A 177 24.52 36.81 30.85
N ALA A 178 25.85 36.87 30.91
CA ALA A 178 26.63 36.81 32.12
C ALA A 178 26.54 38.11 32.92
#